data_b7352b524063d0efa79bb4433aed64d2
#
_entry.id   b7352b524063d0efa79bb4433aed64d2
#
_cell.length_a   1.000
_cell.length_b   1.000
_cell.length_c   1.000
_cell.angle_alpha   90.00
_cell.angle_beta   90.00
_cell.angle_gamma   90.00
#
_symmetry.space_group_name_H-M   'P 1'
#
loop_
_entity.id
_entity.type
_entity.pdbx_description
1 polymer ?
#
loop_
_entity_poly.entity_id
_entity_poly.type
_entity_poly.pdbx_seq_one_letter_code
_entity_poly.pdbx_strand_id
1 'polypeptide(L)'
;MVVLRINRIILALITVVFILTGCVSKEKSAEEIYKVLENVVEAEKEFEEQQEPLVALEKEEKEIYNQIMALGMKQHEEIDKLSDDALSLIEKRRDHLQKEIDSINASKKEFKKTEEIKEKINDPEQKRKMEDLFEIMSNRYKVHDQLSKEYMAALENDEELYVMLKNESISYDKLESHVTGLNTTYQKVFDANEKFNELTAQYNKKKLEFYKEAGLKLED
;
A
#
# COMPACT_ATOMS: atom_id res chain seq x y z
N MET A 1 3.69 0.38 21.31
CA MET A 1 3.60 0.04 19.87
C MET A 1 2.31 -0.67 19.57
N VAL A 2 1.45 -0.03 18.80
CA VAL A 2 0.24 -0.67 18.29
C VAL A 2 0.65 -1.58 17.14
N VAL A 3 0.48 -2.89 17.31
CA VAL A 3 0.73 -3.85 16.22
C VAL A 3 -0.33 -3.65 15.17
N LEU A 4 0.04 -3.15 14.01
CA LEU A 4 -0.78 -3.17 12.82
C LEU A 4 -1.20 -4.63 12.54
N ARG A 5 -2.45 -4.96 12.84
CA ARG A 5 -3.07 -6.15 12.29
C ARG A 5 -3.41 -5.82 10.84
N ILE A 6 -2.43 -5.99 9.96
CA ILE A 6 -2.68 -5.95 8.52
C ILE A 6 -3.59 -7.14 8.24
N ASN A 7 -4.88 -6.85 8.07
CA ASN A 7 -5.80 -7.83 7.53
C ASN A 7 -5.32 -8.15 6.12
N ARG A 8 -4.86 -9.37 5.91
CA ARG A 8 -4.47 -9.92 4.61
C ARG A 8 -5.69 -9.87 3.70
N ILE A 9 -5.85 -8.77 2.98
CA ILE A 9 -6.70 -8.78 1.79
C ILE A 9 -5.83 -9.38 0.70
N ILE A 10 -5.96 -10.69 0.51
CA ILE A 10 -5.42 -11.39 -0.66
C ILE A 10 -6.04 -10.69 -1.88
N LEU A 11 -5.25 -9.89 -2.57
CA LEU A 11 -5.59 -9.38 -3.89
C LEU A 11 -5.62 -10.59 -4.82
N ALA A 12 -6.79 -11.16 -5.04
CA ALA A 12 -6.95 -12.21 -6.03
C ALA A 12 -6.69 -11.61 -7.41
N LEU A 13 -5.50 -11.87 -7.96
CA LEU A 13 -5.17 -11.58 -9.35
C LEU A 13 -6.02 -12.51 -10.22
N ILE A 14 -7.09 -11.95 -10.82
CA ILE A 14 -7.90 -12.67 -11.80
C ILE A 14 -7.25 -12.45 -13.17
N THR A 15 -6.52 -13.44 -13.64
CA THR A 15 -6.00 -13.50 -15.02
C THR A 15 -7.14 -13.89 -15.97
N VAL A 16 -7.40 -13.10 -16.98
CA VAL A 16 -8.50 -13.29 -17.95
C VAL A 16 -7.97 -13.58 -19.35
N VAL A 17 -8.42 -14.64 -19.99
CA VAL A 17 -8.13 -15.02 -21.37
C VAL A 17 -9.36 -14.82 -22.27
N PHE A 18 -9.17 -14.19 -23.44
CA PHE A 18 -10.25 -13.82 -24.38
C PHE A 18 -10.61 -14.90 -25.39
N ILE A 19 -11.91 -15.01 -25.70
CA ILE A 19 -12.43 -15.54 -26.95
C ILE A 19 -13.39 -14.50 -27.55
N LEU A 20 -13.05 -13.96 -28.74
CA LEU A 20 -13.78 -12.94 -29.46
C LEU A 20 -14.91 -13.55 -30.30
N THR A 21 -16.16 -13.11 -30.08
CA THR A 21 -17.23 -13.21 -31.07
C THR A 21 -18.17 -12.00 -31.00
N GLY A 22 -18.00 -11.11 -31.88
CA GLY A 22 -18.84 -10.23 -32.68
C GLY A 22 -19.81 -9.22 -32.09
N CYS A 23 -19.45 -7.92 -32.14
CA CYS A 23 -20.28 -6.75 -32.55
C CYS A 23 -19.46 -5.46 -32.50
N VAL A 24 -19.23 -4.81 -33.60
CA VAL A 24 -17.98 -4.15 -34.04
C VAL A 24 -17.68 -2.74 -33.45
N SER A 25 -18.53 -2.07 -32.66
CA SER A 25 -18.18 -0.71 -32.19
C SER A 25 -18.28 -0.45 -30.69
N LYS A 26 -19.16 -1.15 -29.99
CA LYS A 26 -19.22 -1.10 -28.49
C LYS A 26 -18.03 -1.81 -27.85
N GLU A 27 -17.54 -2.85 -28.50
CA GLU A 27 -16.46 -3.72 -28.04
C GLU A 27 -15.10 -3.03 -28.00
N LYS A 28 -14.79 -2.19 -28.97
CA LYS A 28 -13.43 -1.66 -29.15
C LYS A 28 -12.96 -0.78 -27.99
N SER A 29 -13.80 0.14 -27.50
CA SER A 29 -13.45 1.00 -26.37
C SER A 29 -13.39 0.23 -25.05
N ALA A 30 -14.28 -0.77 -24.86
CA ALA A 30 -14.25 -1.64 -23.69
C ALA A 30 -13.00 -2.53 -23.66
N GLU A 31 -12.58 -3.06 -24.82
CA GLU A 31 -11.34 -3.82 -24.95
C GLU A 31 -10.09 -2.96 -24.70
N GLU A 32 -10.08 -1.70 -25.19
CA GLU A 32 -8.98 -0.78 -24.94
C GLU A 32 -8.87 -0.46 -23.44
N ILE A 33 -9.99 -0.20 -22.76
CA ILE A 33 -10.02 0.02 -21.30
C ILE A 33 -9.55 -1.22 -20.56
N TYR A 34 -10.07 -2.39 -20.93
CA TYR A 34 -9.64 -3.64 -20.32
C TYR A 34 -8.13 -3.81 -20.36
N LYS A 35 -7.48 -3.62 -21.52
CA LYS A 35 -6.02 -3.71 -21.65
C LYS A 35 -5.29 -2.75 -20.72
N VAL A 36 -5.79 -1.52 -20.57
CA VAL A 36 -5.20 -0.56 -19.65
C VAL A 36 -5.37 -1.01 -18.20
N LEU A 37 -6.56 -1.53 -17.84
CA LEU A 37 -6.80 -2.00 -16.47
C LEU A 37 -5.98 -3.24 -16.11
N GLU A 38 -5.69 -4.11 -17.07
CA GLU A 38 -4.78 -5.24 -16.88
C GLU A 38 -3.30 -4.78 -16.77
N ASN A 39 -2.90 -3.78 -17.55
CA ASN A 39 -1.57 -3.17 -17.38
C ASN A 39 -1.42 -2.48 -16.00
N VAL A 40 -2.51 -1.92 -15.46
CA VAL A 40 -2.54 -1.39 -14.09
C VAL A 40 -2.30 -2.50 -13.08
N VAL A 41 -2.96 -3.65 -13.22
CA VAL A 41 -2.75 -4.83 -12.36
C VAL A 41 -1.29 -5.31 -12.45
N GLU A 42 -0.74 -5.42 -13.67
CA GLU A 42 0.66 -5.82 -13.86
C GLU A 42 1.63 -4.86 -13.19
N ALA A 43 1.37 -3.54 -13.29
CA ALA A 43 2.19 -2.52 -12.65
C ALA A 43 2.13 -2.54 -11.11
N GLU A 44 1.09 -3.14 -10.51
CA GLU A 44 0.92 -3.27 -9.05
C GLU A 44 1.46 -4.59 -8.48
N LYS A 45 2.05 -5.47 -9.29
CA LYS A 45 2.63 -6.74 -8.80
C LYS A 45 3.75 -6.51 -7.80
N GLU A 46 4.65 -5.58 -8.10
CA GLU A 46 5.75 -5.25 -7.18
C GLU A 46 5.21 -4.73 -5.84
N PHE A 47 4.14 -3.91 -5.85
CA PHE A 47 3.46 -3.48 -4.63
C PHE A 47 2.98 -4.68 -3.80
N GLU A 48 2.33 -5.66 -4.43
CA GLU A 48 1.85 -6.88 -3.76
C GLU A 48 3.01 -7.70 -3.16
N GLU A 49 4.10 -7.84 -3.91
CA GLU A 49 5.28 -8.61 -3.51
C GLU A 49 6.01 -8.01 -2.29
N GLN A 50 5.88 -6.70 -2.05
CA GLN A 50 6.50 -6.05 -0.89
C GLN A 50 5.70 -6.23 0.42
N GLN A 51 4.42 -6.63 0.38
CA GLN A 51 3.56 -6.69 1.57
C GLN A 51 4.04 -7.72 2.61
N GLU A 52 4.37 -8.93 2.19
CA GLU A 52 4.86 -9.97 3.11
C GLU A 52 6.23 -9.65 3.72
N PRO A 53 7.23 -9.20 2.94
CA PRO A 53 8.50 -8.75 3.50
C PRO A 53 8.37 -7.62 4.52
N LEU A 54 7.55 -6.61 4.26
CA LEU A 54 7.31 -5.51 5.20
C LEU A 54 6.73 -6.00 6.53
N VAL A 55 5.69 -6.84 6.49
CA VAL A 55 5.10 -7.42 7.70
C VAL A 55 6.09 -8.26 8.48
N ALA A 56 6.98 -9.00 7.81
CA ALA A 56 8.01 -9.80 8.46
C ALA A 56 9.02 -8.91 9.18
N LEU A 57 9.49 -7.83 8.54
CA LEU A 57 10.43 -6.87 9.11
C LEU A 57 9.82 -6.11 10.30
N GLU A 58 8.56 -5.69 10.21
CA GLU A 58 7.83 -5.05 11.32
C GLU A 58 7.73 -5.98 12.55
N LYS A 59 7.51 -7.25 12.31
CA LYS A 59 7.45 -8.25 13.38
C LYS A 59 8.81 -8.44 14.04
N GLU A 60 9.86 -8.55 13.24
CA GLU A 60 11.24 -8.71 13.73
C GLU A 60 11.68 -7.49 14.55
N GLU A 61 11.43 -6.29 14.05
CA GLU A 61 11.72 -5.04 14.77
C GLU A 61 10.97 -4.96 16.10
N LYS A 62 9.70 -5.36 16.12
CA LYS A 62 8.92 -5.42 17.36
C LYS A 62 9.52 -6.40 18.38
N GLU A 63 10.04 -7.54 17.91
CA GLU A 63 10.72 -8.51 18.78
C GLU A 63 11.99 -7.90 19.40
N ILE A 64 12.77 -7.17 18.59
CA ILE A 64 13.94 -6.42 19.08
C ILE A 64 13.54 -5.36 20.13
N TYR A 65 12.51 -4.55 19.83
CA TYR A 65 11.99 -3.57 20.79
C TYR A 65 11.59 -4.20 22.12
N ASN A 66 10.90 -5.34 22.08
CA ASN A 66 10.50 -6.05 23.30
C ASN A 66 11.72 -6.58 24.09
N GLN A 67 12.76 -7.03 23.40
CA GLN A 67 14.03 -7.44 24.04
C GLN A 67 14.68 -6.23 24.74
N ILE A 68 14.80 -5.10 24.07
CA ILE A 68 15.33 -3.87 24.67
C ILE A 68 14.52 -3.46 25.91
N MET A 69 13.19 -3.50 25.82
CA MET A 69 12.32 -3.16 26.96
C MET A 69 12.44 -4.14 28.15
N ALA A 70 12.85 -5.37 27.89
CA ALA A 70 13.11 -6.37 28.94
C ALA A 70 14.48 -6.21 29.62
N LEU A 71 15.42 -5.48 28.98
CA LEU A 71 16.75 -5.20 29.53
C LEU A 71 16.67 -4.09 30.61
N GLY A 72 17.51 -4.17 31.61
CA GLY A 72 17.68 -3.09 32.57
C GLY A 72 18.60 -2.00 32.01
N MET A 73 18.43 -0.77 32.53
CA MET A 73 19.25 0.40 32.14
C MET A 73 20.78 0.22 32.28
N LYS A 74 21.24 -0.85 32.92
CA LYS A 74 22.66 -1.16 33.08
C LYS A 74 23.25 -2.02 31.96
N GLN A 75 22.43 -2.46 31.00
CA GLN A 75 22.81 -3.36 29.91
C GLN A 75 22.98 -2.59 28.59
N HIS A 76 23.70 -1.44 28.66
CA HIS A 76 23.84 -0.53 27.51
C HIS A 76 24.46 -1.18 26.29
N GLU A 77 25.49 -1.99 26.43
CA GLU A 77 26.14 -2.67 25.31
C GLU A 77 25.16 -3.55 24.51
N GLU A 78 24.25 -4.24 25.20
CA GLU A 78 23.25 -5.07 24.54
C GLU A 78 22.13 -4.20 23.93
N ILE A 79 21.74 -3.11 24.59
CA ILE A 79 20.78 -2.13 24.05
C ILE A 79 21.34 -1.49 22.77
N ASP A 80 22.61 -1.10 22.76
CA ASP A 80 23.28 -0.53 21.58
C ASP A 80 23.24 -1.48 20.40
N LYS A 81 23.62 -2.75 20.62
CA LYS A 81 23.62 -3.78 19.58
C LYS A 81 22.22 -4.02 19.03
N LEU A 82 21.23 -4.22 19.90
CA LEU A 82 19.84 -4.44 19.49
C LEU A 82 19.27 -3.21 18.76
N SER A 83 19.66 -2.00 19.17
CA SER A 83 19.26 -0.78 18.47
C SER A 83 19.88 -0.69 17.08
N ASP A 84 21.14 -1.10 16.90
CA ASP A 84 21.77 -1.16 15.57
C ASP A 84 21.10 -2.21 14.66
N ASP A 85 20.71 -3.35 15.23
CA ASP A 85 19.94 -4.37 14.49
C ASP A 85 18.58 -3.80 14.05
N ALA A 86 17.86 -3.09 14.93
CA ALA A 86 16.59 -2.44 14.61
C ALA A 86 16.74 -1.35 13.52
N LEU A 87 17.78 -0.51 13.61
CA LEU A 87 18.09 0.50 12.60
C LEU A 87 18.32 -0.13 11.22
N SER A 88 18.98 -1.30 11.17
CA SER A 88 19.15 -2.05 9.92
C SER A 88 17.81 -2.56 9.35
N LEU A 89 16.85 -2.95 10.21
CA LEU A 89 15.51 -3.36 9.76
C LEU A 89 14.71 -2.17 9.22
N ILE A 90 14.84 -1.00 9.86
CA ILE A 90 14.19 0.24 9.38
C ILE A 90 14.65 0.59 7.98
N GLU A 91 15.94 0.50 7.67
CA GLU A 91 16.45 0.75 6.33
C GLU A 91 15.88 -0.25 5.30
N LYS A 92 15.80 -1.52 5.65
CA LYS A 92 15.18 -2.52 4.78
C LYS A 92 13.69 -2.22 4.55
N ARG A 93 12.95 -1.81 5.60
CA ARG A 93 11.54 -1.39 5.48
C ARG A 93 11.41 -0.17 4.56
N ARG A 94 12.34 0.79 4.64
CA ARG A 94 12.38 1.96 3.75
C ARG A 94 12.56 1.56 2.28
N ASP A 95 13.45 0.61 2.00
CA ASP A 95 13.67 0.09 0.66
C ASP A 95 12.44 -0.62 0.08
N HIS A 96 11.75 -1.44 0.88
CA HIS A 96 10.51 -2.10 0.48
C HIS A 96 9.39 -1.08 0.23
N LEU A 97 9.23 -0.10 1.11
CA LEU A 97 8.24 0.98 0.94
C LEU A 97 8.50 1.80 -0.32
N GLN A 98 9.78 2.06 -0.67
CA GLN A 98 10.11 2.78 -1.91
C GLN A 98 9.70 1.99 -3.16
N LYS A 99 9.87 0.68 -3.17
CA LYS A 99 9.41 -0.18 -4.26
C LYS A 99 7.89 -0.20 -4.39
N GLU A 100 7.15 -0.21 -3.28
CA GLU A 100 5.69 -0.04 -3.28
C GLU A 100 5.27 1.28 -3.92
N ILE A 101 5.91 2.39 -3.51
CA ILE A 101 5.65 3.72 -4.04
C ILE A 101 5.90 3.76 -5.55
N ASP A 102 7.00 3.19 -6.01
CA ASP A 102 7.37 3.16 -7.43
C ASP A 102 6.38 2.34 -8.26
N SER A 103 5.95 1.20 -7.75
CA SER A 103 4.93 0.33 -8.34
C SER A 103 3.59 1.06 -8.50
N ILE A 104 3.09 1.68 -7.43
CA ILE A 104 1.84 2.45 -7.49
C ILE A 104 1.96 3.67 -8.41
N ASN A 105 3.11 4.32 -8.47
CA ASN A 105 3.35 5.41 -9.42
C ASN A 105 3.36 4.93 -10.89
N ALA A 106 3.87 3.72 -11.16
CA ALA A 106 3.77 3.09 -12.47
C ALA A 106 2.31 2.78 -12.83
N SER A 107 1.56 2.18 -11.91
CA SER A 107 0.13 1.93 -12.04
C SER A 107 -0.66 3.21 -12.34
N LYS A 108 -0.37 4.29 -11.64
CA LYS A 108 -0.99 5.62 -11.82
C LYS A 108 -0.76 6.17 -13.25
N LYS A 109 0.44 5.97 -13.82
CA LYS A 109 0.75 6.35 -15.20
C LYS A 109 -0.04 5.51 -16.21
N GLU A 110 -0.14 4.21 -15.99
CA GLU A 110 -0.94 3.32 -16.85
C GLU A 110 -2.42 3.70 -16.78
N PHE A 111 -2.98 3.86 -15.58
CA PHE A 111 -4.38 4.19 -15.38
C PHE A 111 -4.79 5.51 -16.04
N LYS A 112 -3.89 6.48 -16.08
CA LYS A 112 -4.14 7.79 -16.73
C LYS A 112 -4.50 7.66 -18.21
N LYS A 113 -4.09 6.59 -18.89
CA LYS A 113 -4.45 6.32 -20.30
C LYS A 113 -5.95 6.09 -20.46
N THR A 114 -6.66 5.73 -19.41
CA THR A 114 -8.13 5.58 -19.46
C THR A 114 -8.87 6.88 -19.71
N GLU A 115 -8.27 8.05 -19.37
CA GLU A 115 -8.89 9.36 -19.60
C GLU A 115 -9.20 9.61 -21.08
N GLU A 116 -8.24 9.29 -21.96
CA GLU A 116 -8.42 9.47 -23.42
C GLU A 116 -9.42 8.49 -24.01
N ILE A 117 -9.48 7.26 -23.43
CA ILE A 117 -10.41 6.22 -23.92
C ILE A 117 -11.83 6.53 -23.45
N LYS A 118 -12.00 7.02 -22.22
CA LYS A 118 -13.28 7.42 -21.63
C LYS A 118 -14.04 8.41 -22.52
N GLU A 119 -13.34 9.38 -23.12
CA GLU A 119 -13.96 10.35 -24.01
C GLU A 119 -14.48 9.77 -25.32
N LYS A 120 -14.02 8.57 -25.71
CA LYS A 120 -14.47 7.83 -26.92
C LYS A 120 -15.69 6.92 -26.64
N ILE A 121 -16.09 6.78 -25.38
CA ILE A 121 -17.26 5.95 -25.01
C ILE A 121 -18.54 6.71 -25.37
N ASN A 122 -19.31 6.13 -26.31
CA ASN A 122 -20.58 6.70 -26.76
C ASN A 122 -21.79 6.25 -25.94
N ASP A 123 -21.71 5.11 -25.25
CA ASP A 123 -22.77 4.59 -24.42
C ASP A 123 -22.77 5.33 -23.06
N PRO A 124 -23.88 6.05 -22.72
CA PRO A 124 -23.91 6.87 -21.50
C PRO A 124 -23.78 6.07 -20.20
N GLU A 125 -24.26 4.80 -20.20
CA GLU A 125 -24.17 3.95 -19.01
C GLU A 125 -22.75 3.44 -18.80
N GLN A 126 -22.09 3.00 -19.86
CA GLN A 126 -20.67 2.61 -19.80
C GLN A 126 -19.79 3.82 -19.42
N LYS A 127 -20.08 5.00 -19.98
CA LYS A 127 -19.32 6.22 -19.63
C LYS A 127 -19.44 6.54 -18.14
N ARG A 128 -20.66 6.52 -17.59
CA ARG A 128 -20.89 6.75 -16.15
C ARG A 128 -20.13 5.75 -15.26
N LYS A 129 -20.15 4.46 -15.63
CA LYS A 129 -19.42 3.43 -14.86
C LYS A 129 -17.91 3.60 -14.92
N MET A 130 -17.41 4.03 -16.06
CA MET A 130 -15.99 4.35 -16.18
C MET A 130 -15.62 5.60 -15.36
N GLU A 131 -16.52 6.58 -15.27
CA GLU A 131 -16.35 7.75 -14.40
C GLU A 131 -16.31 7.35 -12.92
N ASP A 132 -17.24 6.49 -12.47
CA ASP A 132 -17.25 5.94 -11.11
C ASP A 132 -15.94 5.19 -10.80
N LEU A 133 -15.48 4.36 -11.72
CA LEU A 133 -14.23 3.60 -11.58
C LEU A 133 -13.01 4.53 -11.50
N PHE A 134 -13.00 5.56 -12.35
CA PHE A 134 -11.94 6.57 -12.37
C PHE A 134 -11.86 7.35 -11.07
N GLU A 135 -13.01 7.75 -10.51
CA GLU A 135 -13.09 8.49 -9.25
C GLU A 135 -12.54 7.64 -8.09
N ILE A 136 -12.98 6.38 -7.99
CA ILE A 136 -12.53 5.47 -6.93
C ILE A 136 -11.03 5.25 -7.03
N MET A 137 -10.50 4.96 -8.21
CA MET A 137 -9.07 4.69 -8.40
C MET A 137 -8.23 5.94 -8.14
N SER A 138 -8.69 7.12 -8.57
CA SER A 138 -8.02 8.39 -8.28
C SER A 138 -7.95 8.68 -6.79
N ASN A 139 -9.01 8.38 -6.05
CA ASN A 139 -9.04 8.51 -4.59
C ASN A 139 -8.13 7.47 -3.92
N ARG A 140 -8.10 6.23 -4.44
CA ARG A 140 -7.19 5.18 -3.96
C ARG A 140 -5.73 5.62 -4.06
N TYR A 141 -5.32 6.21 -5.20
CA TYR A 141 -3.97 6.73 -5.36
C TYR A 141 -3.64 7.88 -4.40
N LYS A 142 -4.57 8.80 -4.17
CA LYS A 142 -4.37 9.89 -3.20
C LYS A 142 -4.19 9.36 -1.77
N VAL A 143 -4.98 8.36 -1.40
CA VAL A 143 -4.87 7.73 -0.08
C VAL A 143 -3.56 6.96 0.05
N HIS A 144 -3.09 6.30 -1.02
CA HIS A 144 -1.77 5.67 -1.02
C HIS A 144 -0.63 6.70 -0.87
N ASP A 145 -0.70 7.83 -1.58
CA ASP A 145 0.28 8.92 -1.43
C ASP A 145 0.34 9.40 0.05
N GLN A 146 -0.82 9.48 0.73
CA GLN A 146 -0.89 9.81 2.15
C GLN A 146 -0.34 8.68 3.03
N LEU A 147 -0.74 7.43 2.80
CA LEU A 147 -0.26 6.25 3.52
C LEU A 147 1.27 6.19 3.49
N SER A 148 1.86 6.31 2.31
CA SER A 148 3.32 6.28 2.13
C SER A 148 4.02 7.40 2.89
N LYS A 149 3.44 8.59 2.90
CA LYS A 149 3.98 9.74 3.65
C LYS A 149 3.94 9.50 5.17
N GLU A 150 2.82 9.01 5.71
CA GLU A 150 2.68 8.73 7.14
C GLU A 150 3.58 7.55 7.56
N TYR A 151 3.75 6.55 6.68
CA TYR A 151 4.63 5.42 6.96
C TYR A 151 6.11 5.83 6.95
N MET A 152 6.55 6.68 6.00
CA MET A 152 7.91 7.26 6.04
C MET A 152 8.15 8.04 7.32
N ALA A 153 7.18 8.87 7.76
CA ALA A 153 7.29 9.60 9.02
C ALA A 153 7.34 8.65 10.24
N ALA A 154 6.66 7.50 10.17
CA ALA A 154 6.76 6.47 11.21
C ALA A 154 8.17 5.85 11.26
N LEU A 155 8.77 5.56 10.10
CA LEU A 155 10.16 5.04 10.02
C LEU A 155 11.18 6.06 10.56
N GLU A 156 11.00 7.35 10.28
CA GLU A 156 11.84 8.41 10.84
C GLU A 156 11.73 8.45 12.40
N ASN A 157 10.52 8.34 12.92
CA ASN A 157 10.29 8.30 14.37
C ASN A 157 10.84 7.00 15.02
N ASP A 158 10.75 5.85 14.33
CA ASP A 158 11.37 4.59 14.80
C ASP A 158 12.90 4.74 14.85
N GLU A 159 13.51 5.32 13.81
CA GLU A 159 14.94 5.60 13.75
C GLU A 159 15.38 6.49 14.92
N GLU A 160 14.66 7.60 15.16
CA GLU A 160 14.92 8.48 16.30
C GLU A 160 14.79 7.73 17.64
N LEU A 161 13.80 6.85 17.79
CA LEU A 161 13.62 6.04 19.00
C LEU A 161 14.86 5.20 19.31
N TYR A 162 15.38 4.47 18.33
CA TYR A 162 16.56 3.60 18.56
C TYR A 162 17.83 4.42 18.78
N VAL A 163 17.99 5.57 18.13
CA VAL A 163 19.07 6.51 18.42
C VAL A 163 18.96 7.06 19.86
N MET A 164 17.75 7.36 20.33
CA MET A 164 17.52 7.79 21.72
C MET A 164 17.84 6.68 22.73
N LEU A 165 17.49 5.43 22.44
CA LEU A 165 17.74 4.27 23.31
C LEU A 165 19.24 3.98 23.50
N LYS A 166 20.08 4.33 22.52
CA LYS A 166 21.55 4.23 22.62
C LYS A 166 22.16 5.30 23.53
N ASN A 167 21.40 6.34 23.90
CA ASN A 167 21.88 7.41 24.73
C ASN A 167 21.69 7.09 26.23
N GLU A 168 22.76 6.73 26.95
CA GLU A 168 22.76 6.42 28.38
C GLU A 168 22.17 7.54 29.28
N SER A 169 22.20 8.78 28.79
CA SER A 169 21.74 9.96 29.54
C SER A 169 20.33 10.38 29.18
N ILE A 170 19.59 9.58 28.37
CA ILE A 170 18.23 9.92 28.00
C ILE A 170 17.28 9.96 29.19
N SER A 171 16.50 11.02 29.35
CA SER A 171 15.49 11.06 30.39
C SER A 171 14.27 10.23 30.02
N TYR A 172 13.67 9.59 31.01
CA TYR A 172 12.43 8.81 30.83
C TYR A 172 11.32 9.64 30.21
N ASP A 173 11.12 10.88 30.64
CA ASP A 173 10.06 11.76 30.11
C ASP A 173 10.23 12.04 28.61
N LYS A 174 11.46 12.18 28.11
CA LYS A 174 11.72 12.37 26.68
C LYS A 174 11.39 11.11 25.90
N LEU A 175 11.79 9.96 26.40
CA LEU A 175 11.51 8.68 25.76
C LEU A 175 10.00 8.41 25.70
N GLU A 176 9.28 8.62 26.83
CA GLU A 176 7.83 8.47 26.92
C GLU A 176 7.10 9.41 25.94
N SER A 177 7.52 10.68 25.87
CA SER A 177 6.97 11.66 24.95
C SER A 177 7.17 11.22 23.50
N HIS A 178 8.36 10.74 23.15
CA HIS A 178 8.66 10.26 21.79
C HIS A 178 7.80 9.03 21.43
N VAL A 179 7.72 8.03 22.30
CA VAL A 179 6.88 6.83 22.09
C VAL A 179 5.41 7.21 21.94
N THR A 180 4.92 8.20 22.67
CA THR A 180 3.55 8.72 22.51
C THR A 180 3.33 9.33 21.13
N GLY A 181 4.28 10.15 20.66
CA GLY A 181 4.27 10.71 19.31
C GLY A 181 4.31 9.64 18.22
N LEU A 182 5.20 8.66 18.38
CA LEU A 182 5.33 7.50 17.50
C LEU A 182 4.01 6.72 17.37
N ASN A 183 3.35 6.42 18.50
CA ASN A 183 2.05 5.74 18.47
C ASN A 183 0.99 6.56 17.73
N THR A 184 1.00 7.88 17.85
CA THR A 184 0.10 8.78 17.10
C THR A 184 0.37 8.70 15.59
N THR A 185 1.63 8.63 15.18
CA THR A 185 2.01 8.49 13.76
C THR A 185 1.55 7.13 13.22
N TYR A 186 1.77 6.04 13.95
CA TYR A 186 1.28 4.72 13.54
C TYR A 186 -0.24 4.64 13.47
N GLN A 187 -0.98 5.37 14.30
CA GLN A 187 -2.44 5.44 14.18
C GLN A 187 -2.84 6.04 12.82
N LYS A 188 -2.17 7.08 12.35
CA LYS A 188 -2.44 7.67 11.02
C LYS A 188 -2.10 6.70 9.89
N VAL A 189 -1.01 5.94 10.01
CA VAL A 189 -0.67 4.86 9.07
C VAL A 189 -1.80 3.84 9.01
N PHE A 190 -2.29 3.41 10.17
CA PHE A 190 -3.40 2.45 10.26
C PHE A 190 -4.67 2.98 9.58
N ASP A 191 -5.09 4.20 9.91
CA ASP A 191 -6.31 4.82 9.35
C ASP A 191 -6.20 4.97 7.82
N ALA A 192 -5.03 5.39 7.31
CA ALA A 192 -4.77 5.51 5.88
C ALA A 192 -4.78 4.13 5.18
N ASN A 193 -4.21 3.10 5.81
CA ASN A 193 -4.21 1.73 5.29
C ASN A 193 -5.63 1.14 5.23
N GLU A 194 -6.45 1.31 6.28
CA GLU A 194 -7.86 0.90 6.23
C GLU A 194 -8.58 1.56 5.05
N LYS A 195 -8.38 2.87 4.86
CA LYS A 195 -9.02 3.60 3.77
C LYS A 195 -8.55 3.15 2.40
N PHE A 196 -7.26 2.88 2.23
CA PHE A 196 -6.69 2.32 1.00
C PHE A 196 -7.32 0.96 0.67
N ASN A 197 -7.44 0.09 1.67
CA ASN A 197 -8.04 -1.23 1.52
C ASN A 197 -9.53 -1.17 1.15
N GLU A 198 -10.30 -0.26 1.77
CA GLU A 198 -11.70 -0.02 1.39
C GLU A 198 -11.83 0.40 -0.09
N LEU A 199 -11.01 1.36 -0.52
CA LEU A 199 -11.02 1.86 -1.91
C LEU A 199 -10.55 0.78 -2.88
N THR A 200 -9.60 -0.06 -2.51
CA THR A 200 -9.15 -1.21 -3.30
C THR A 200 -10.29 -2.21 -3.49
N ALA A 201 -11.03 -2.54 -2.43
CA ALA A 201 -12.18 -3.44 -2.52
C ALA A 201 -13.31 -2.83 -3.39
N GLN A 202 -13.59 -1.55 -3.25
CA GLN A 202 -14.57 -0.84 -4.07
C GLN A 202 -14.14 -0.82 -5.54
N TYR A 203 -12.88 -0.52 -5.83
CA TYR A 203 -12.32 -0.53 -7.19
C TYR A 203 -12.45 -1.91 -7.83
N ASN A 204 -12.03 -2.97 -7.15
CA ASN A 204 -12.10 -4.33 -7.66
C ASN A 204 -13.54 -4.76 -7.96
N LYS A 205 -14.50 -4.42 -7.08
CA LYS A 205 -15.92 -4.66 -7.32
C LYS A 205 -16.42 -3.93 -8.57
N LYS A 206 -16.10 -2.65 -8.72
CA LYS A 206 -16.53 -1.83 -9.86
C LYS A 206 -15.86 -2.25 -11.16
N LYS A 207 -14.58 -2.63 -11.13
CA LYS A 207 -13.85 -3.21 -12.26
C LYS A 207 -14.56 -4.47 -12.77
N LEU A 208 -14.94 -5.36 -11.86
CA LEU A 208 -15.64 -6.59 -12.18
C LEU A 208 -17.04 -6.33 -12.77
N GLU A 209 -17.79 -5.37 -12.20
CA GLU A 209 -19.09 -4.94 -12.74
C GLU A 209 -18.94 -4.41 -14.18
N PHE A 210 -17.93 -3.56 -14.42
CA PHE A 210 -17.62 -3.03 -15.76
C PHE A 210 -17.29 -4.15 -16.75
N TYR A 211 -16.45 -5.12 -16.38
CA TYR A 211 -16.08 -6.24 -17.25
C TYR A 211 -17.27 -7.12 -17.63
N LYS A 212 -18.14 -7.45 -16.66
CA LYS A 212 -19.35 -8.25 -16.91
C LYS A 212 -20.29 -7.58 -17.92
N GLU A 213 -20.49 -6.29 -17.81
CA GLU A 213 -21.39 -5.54 -18.70
C GLU A 213 -20.79 -5.28 -20.07
N ALA A 214 -19.48 -5.16 -20.16
CA ALA A 214 -18.76 -5.10 -21.41
C ALA A 214 -18.78 -6.45 -22.18
N GLY A 215 -19.37 -7.51 -21.57
CA GLY A 215 -19.40 -8.85 -22.15
C GLY A 215 -18.07 -9.56 -22.15
N LEU A 216 -17.10 -9.06 -21.35
CA LEU A 216 -15.79 -9.67 -21.20
C LEU A 216 -15.94 -10.92 -20.32
N LYS A 217 -15.55 -12.08 -20.86
CA LYS A 217 -15.57 -13.33 -20.09
C LYS A 217 -14.44 -13.30 -19.07
N LEU A 218 -14.82 -13.38 -17.81
CA LEU A 218 -13.89 -13.65 -16.72
C LEU A 218 -13.68 -15.16 -16.67
N GLU A 219 -12.45 -15.63 -16.80
CA GLU A 219 -12.13 -17.01 -16.42
C GLU A 219 -11.89 -17.01 -14.91
N ASP A 220 -12.54 -17.96 -14.20
CA ASP A 220 -12.44 -18.21 -12.76
C ASP A 220 -11.05 -18.71 -12.35
#